data_8dcdaf45c69c4a2ecfe036467fbaed5e
#
_entry.id   8dcdaf45c69c4a2ecfe036467fbaed5e
#
_cell.length_a   1.000
_cell.length_b   1.000
_cell.length_c   1.000
_cell.angle_alpha   90.00
_cell.angle_beta   90.00
_cell.angle_gamma   90.00
#
_symmetry.space_group_name_H-M   'P 1'
#
loop_
_entity.id
_entity.type
_entity.pdbx_description
1 polymer ?
#
loop_
_entity_poly.entity_id
_entity_poly.type
_entity_poly.pdbx_seq_one_letter_code
_entity_poly.pdbx_strand_id
1 'polypeptide(L)'
;MLSSPSSITLQPIKIAILAMGGEGGGVLADWIVNLGEENGYFAQTTSVPGVAQRTGATIYYVELFPGADNPETPAPVLALMPMPGDVDVVLASELMEAGRSVQRGFVTPERTTLISSTHRVYSIAEKSAMGDGRVDSQALIRHAGIAARQFIHFDMAQAAQESGSVISAVLFGALFGSGVLPFSRVQFEETIVRGGVGVKPSLRAFALGAEKAAQPEEAYQAQSSQTVSSSPKNKQISALLARINNEFSPHVHYLATEGVRRLIDYQDPAYATLYLDRLNNLFAQEGGQDERLQRALVRHLALWMSYEDTIRVADLKIRDSRFTRVRNEVQAKDNQLLDINEFMHPRIEEICETLPKNLGNWLMKPHWFHKVLRKLTQRGRTITTSSLWGFLQLYVLAAWRRGRRSTLRYQLENQRIEKWLAAVVDAARTNPALATEIAQCQRVVKGYSDTHARGLRNFQVLMDIITQQGSKLAPISLRELREAALADEHGKELQKCRQRLAMD
;
A
#
# COMPACT_ATOMS: atom_id res chain seq x y z
N MET A 1 -52.41 -7.70 -43.39
CA MET A 1 -51.61 -7.61 -42.14
C MET A 1 -50.27 -7.04 -42.53
N LEU A 2 -50.09 -5.74 -42.32
CA LEU A 2 -48.84 -5.05 -42.57
C LEU A 2 -47.93 -5.30 -41.33
N SER A 3 -46.86 -6.03 -41.54
CA SER A 3 -45.80 -6.20 -40.51
C SER A 3 -45.17 -4.82 -40.28
N SER A 4 -45.37 -4.24 -39.09
CA SER A 4 -44.66 -3.06 -38.62
C SER A 4 -43.16 -3.36 -38.68
N PRO A 5 -42.33 -2.44 -39.22
CA PRO A 5 -40.90 -2.58 -39.13
C PRO A 5 -40.53 -2.56 -37.65
N SER A 6 -39.75 -3.54 -37.21
CA SER A 6 -39.16 -3.55 -35.88
C SER A 6 -38.32 -2.27 -35.72
N SER A 7 -38.83 -1.31 -34.94
CA SER A 7 -38.08 -0.13 -34.54
C SER A 7 -36.83 -0.57 -33.82
N ILE A 8 -35.69 -0.41 -34.45
CA ILE A 8 -34.39 -0.58 -33.76
C ILE A 8 -34.39 0.54 -32.71
N THR A 9 -34.57 0.14 -31.46
CA THR A 9 -34.51 1.07 -30.32
C THR A 9 -33.04 1.48 -30.17
N LEU A 10 -32.71 2.67 -30.64
CA LEU A 10 -31.41 3.27 -30.41
C LEU A 10 -31.21 3.43 -28.90
N GLN A 11 -30.08 2.97 -28.40
CA GLN A 11 -29.73 3.10 -26.99
C GLN A 11 -28.43 3.90 -26.83
N PRO A 12 -28.31 4.69 -25.75
CA PRO A 12 -27.07 5.41 -25.46
C PRO A 12 -25.96 4.45 -25.05
N ILE A 13 -24.74 4.77 -25.41
CA ILE A 13 -23.53 4.16 -24.83
C ILE A 13 -23.23 4.89 -23.54
N LYS A 14 -23.13 4.16 -22.42
CA LYS A 14 -23.04 4.70 -21.07
C LYS A 14 -21.66 4.45 -20.48
N ILE A 15 -20.92 5.51 -20.17
CA ILE A 15 -19.53 5.46 -19.73
C ILE A 15 -19.39 6.13 -18.37
N ALA A 16 -18.85 5.44 -17.39
CA ALA A 16 -18.50 5.99 -16.08
C ALA A 16 -16.97 6.07 -15.93
N ILE A 17 -16.47 7.25 -15.59
CA ILE A 17 -15.04 7.50 -15.38
C ILE A 17 -14.82 7.81 -13.91
N LEU A 18 -14.03 6.99 -13.22
CA LEU A 18 -13.62 7.21 -11.83
C LEU A 18 -12.15 7.62 -11.82
N ALA A 19 -11.90 8.91 -11.62
CA ALA A 19 -10.55 9.46 -11.69
C ALA A 19 -10.17 10.19 -10.40
N MET A 20 -8.92 9.94 -9.96
CA MET A 20 -8.34 10.70 -8.86
C MET A 20 -8.08 12.15 -9.26
N GLY A 21 -8.12 13.06 -8.30
CA GLY A 21 -7.78 14.45 -8.53
C GLY A 21 -6.39 14.62 -9.13
N GLY A 22 -6.29 15.35 -10.22
CA GLY A 22 -5.02 15.56 -10.95
C GLY A 22 -4.71 14.53 -12.05
N GLU A 23 -5.47 13.45 -12.19
CA GLU A 23 -5.25 12.40 -13.21
C GLU A 23 -5.97 12.63 -14.54
N GLY A 24 -6.56 13.83 -14.71
CA GLY A 24 -7.13 14.25 -16.00
C GLY A 24 -8.47 13.64 -16.36
N GLY A 25 -9.27 13.20 -15.37
CA GLY A 25 -10.60 12.61 -15.61
C GLY A 25 -11.56 13.54 -16.36
N GLY A 26 -11.54 14.85 -16.08
CA GLY A 26 -12.33 15.84 -16.83
C GLY A 26 -11.90 15.93 -18.29
N VAL A 27 -10.59 15.99 -18.55
CA VAL A 27 -10.06 16.02 -19.92
C VAL A 27 -10.47 14.75 -20.70
N LEU A 28 -10.46 13.59 -20.05
CA LEU A 28 -10.91 12.34 -20.66
C LEU A 28 -12.41 12.39 -20.99
N ALA A 29 -13.23 12.90 -20.08
CA ALA A 29 -14.66 13.07 -20.31
C ALA A 29 -14.94 14.03 -21.49
N ASP A 30 -14.24 15.17 -21.52
CA ASP A 30 -14.36 16.16 -22.59
C ASP A 30 -13.92 15.58 -23.95
N TRP A 31 -12.86 14.78 -23.98
CA TRP A 31 -12.44 14.10 -25.22
C TRP A 31 -13.51 13.10 -25.71
N ILE A 32 -14.13 12.33 -24.80
CA ILE A 32 -15.16 11.35 -25.19
C ILE A 32 -16.41 12.07 -25.69
N VAL A 33 -16.81 13.19 -25.07
CA VAL A 33 -17.93 14.02 -25.55
C VAL A 33 -17.60 14.57 -26.93
N ASN A 34 -16.45 15.21 -27.10
CA ASN A 34 -16.04 15.79 -28.39
C ASN A 34 -15.92 14.71 -29.48
N LEU A 35 -15.43 13.52 -29.15
CA LEU A 35 -15.40 12.38 -30.07
C LEU A 35 -16.81 12.02 -30.54
N GLY A 36 -17.81 11.99 -29.65
CA GLY A 36 -19.20 11.69 -29.97
C GLY A 36 -19.82 12.77 -30.83
N GLU A 37 -19.74 14.04 -30.40
CA GLU A 37 -20.38 15.19 -31.09
C GLU A 37 -19.87 15.35 -32.52
N GLU A 38 -18.55 15.24 -32.74
CA GLU A 38 -17.93 15.36 -34.06
C GLU A 38 -18.26 14.18 -34.99
N ASN A 39 -18.84 13.10 -34.47
CA ASN A 39 -19.16 11.90 -35.24
C ASN A 39 -20.65 11.52 -35.19
N GLY A 40 -21.54 12.52 -35.07
CA GLY A 40 -22.98 12.34 -35.23
C GLY A 40 -23.70 11.75 -34.02
N TYR A 41 -23.18 11.95 -32.81
CA TYR A 41 -23.82 11.55 -31.57
C TYR A 41 -24.27 12.76 -30.74
N PHE A 42 -25.42 12.66 -30.11
CA PHE A 42 -25.74 13.52 -28.98
C PHE A 42 -24.89 13.06 -27.79
N ALA A 43 -24.06 13.94 -27.24
CA ALA A 43 -23.19 13.61 -26.15
C ALA A 43 -23.41 14.54 -24.95
N GLN A 44 -23.35 13.98 -23.74
CA GLN A 44 -23.47 14.73 -22.51
C GLN A 44 -22.50 14.19 -21.49
N THR A 45 -21.85 15.07 -20.74
CA THR A 45 -21.11 14.70 -19.53
C THR A 45 -21.65 15.39 -18.30
N THR A 46 -21.60 14.67 -17.20
CA THR A 46 -21.86 15.21 -15.86
C THR A 46 -20.74 14.81 -14.93
N SER A 47 -20.54 15.55 -13.85
CA SER A 47 -19.53 15.19 -12.85
C SER A 47 -20.10 15.26 -11.45
N VAL A 48 -19.80 14.24 -10.65
CA VAL A 48 -20.05 14.21 -9.22
C VAL A 48 -18.71 14.30 -8.53
N PRO A 49 -18.31 15.48 -8.02
CA PRO A 49 -17.03 15.63 -7.35
C PRO A 49 -17.01 14.77 -6.10
N GLY A 50 -16.02 13.90 -6.02
CA GLY A 50 -15.70 13.20 -4.78
C GLY A 50 -15.23 14.21 -3.75
N VAL A 51 -15.78 14.16 -2.53
CA VAL A 51 -15.30 15.01 -1.46
C VAL A 51 -13.87 14.56 -1.15
N ALA A 52 -12.89 15.40 -1.51
CA ALA A 52 -11.45 15.13 -1.40
C ALA A 52 -11.02 14.62 0.00
N GLN A 53 -11.79 14.94 1.02
CA GLN A 53 -11.58 14.52 2.41
C GLN A 53 -11.92 13.04 2.68
N ARG A 54 -12.63 12.35 1.81
CA ARG A 54 -13.06 10.95 2.03
C ARG A 54 -12.57 9.95 1.00
N THR A 55 -12.56 10.28 -0.29
CA THR A 55 -12.19 9.32 -1.34
C THR A 55 -11.31 9.90 -2.45
N GLY A 56 -11.26 11.22 -2.62
CA GLY A 56 -10.37 11.89 -3.60
C GLY A 56 -10.73 11.72 -5.09
N ALA A 57 -11.62 10.80 -5.45
CA ALA A 57 -12.00 10.54 -6.82
C ALA A 57 -13.26 11.30 -7.22
N THR A 58 -13.27 11.83 -8.45
CA THR A 58 -14.45 12.39 -9.12
C THR A 58 -15.02 11.33 -10.06
N ILE A 59 -16.33 11.20 -10.08
CA ILE A 59 -17.04 10.39 -11.07
C ILE A 59 -17.51 11.31 -12.16
N TYR A 60 -17.07 11.04 -13.40
CA TYR A 60 -17.65 11.64 -14.58
C TYR A 60 -18.53 10.59 -15.24
N TYR A 61 -19.69 11.02 -15.72
CA TYR A 61 -20.61 10.15 -16.43
C TYR A 61 -20.88 10.73 -17.81
N VAL A 62 -20.69 9.90 -18.83
CA VAL A 62 -20.87 10.29 -20.23
C VAL A 62 -21.89 9.36 -20.86
N GLU A 63 -22.85 9.95 -21.58
CA GLU A 63 -23.74 9.22 -22.48
C GLU A 63 -23.57 9.72 -23.91
N LEU A 64 -23.47 8.75 -24.84
CA LEU A 64 -23.39 9.00 -26.29
C LEU A 64 -24.58 8.34 -26.96
N PHE A 65 -25.51 9.13 -27.52
CA PHE A 65 -26.68 8.63 -28.22
C PHE A 65 -26.54 8.89 -29.72
N PRO A 66 -26.60 7.85 -30.59
CA PRO A 66 -26.41 8.01 -32.03
C PRO A 66 -27.57 8.76 -32.70
N GLY A 67 -27.28 9.40 -33.83
CA GLY A 67 -28.30 9.99 -34.72
C GLY A 67 -28.45 11.52 -34.63
N ALA A 68 -27.42 12.24 -34.11
CA ALA A 68 -27.45 13.72 -34.08
C ALA A 68 -27.41 14.34 -35.50
N ASP A 69 -26.82 13.63 -36.45
CA ASP A 69 -26.79 14.07 -37.88
C ASP A 69 -28.11 13.83 -38.64
N ASN A 70 -29.06 13.10 -38.05
CA ASN A 70 -30.35 12.84 -38.66
C ASN A 70 -31.42 13.79 -38.09
N PRO A 71 -31.96 14.74 -38.89
CA PRO A 71 -32.97 15.71 -38.43
C PRO A 71 -34.28 15.07 -37.92
N GLU A 72 -34.54 13.82 -38.30
CA GLU A 72 -35.73 13.10 -37.84
C GLU A 72 -35.54 12.41 -36.49
N THR A 73 -34.28 12.34 -35.97
CA THR A 73 -34.01 11.77 -34.66
C THR A 73 -34.31 12.80 -33.57
N PRO A 74 -35.30 12.56 -32.69
CA PRO A 74 -35.59 13.51 -31.63
C PRO A 74 -34.42 13.53 -30.64
N ALA A 75 -34.08 14.71 -30.12
CA ALA A 75 -33.05 14.86 -29.10
C ALA A 75 -33.39 13.99 -27.88
N PRO A 76 -32.48 13.12 -27.44
CA PRO A 76 -32.71 12.20 -26.31
C PRO A 76 -32.71 12.97 -24.99
N VAL A 77 -33.37 12.39 -23.98
CA VAL A 77 -33.19 12.79 -22.59
C VAL A 77 -32.12 11.90 -22.02
N LEU A 78 -30.95 12.47 -21.76
CA LEU A 78 -29.78 11.76 -21.23
C LEU A 78 -29.77 11.80 -19.69
N ALA A 79 -29.23 10.76 -19.07
CA ALA A 79 -29.18 10.64 -17.62
C ALA A 79 -28.05 11.49 -17.01
N LEU A 80 -28.28 11.96 -15.78
CA LEU A 80 -27.28 12.76 -15.04
C LEU A 80 -26.30 11.95 -14.22
N MET A 81 -26.58 10.66 -13.97
CA MET A 81 -25.77 9.81 -13.10
C MET A 81 -25.76 8.36 -13.60
N PRO A 82 -24.65 7.63 -13.41
CA PRO A 82 -24.61 6.21 -13.71
C PRO A 82 -25.53 5.42 -12.76
N MET A 83 -26.31 4.50 -13.31
CA MET A 83 -27.15 3.60 -12.55
C MET A 83 -26.45 2.24 -12.37
N PRO A 84 -26.54 1.62 -11.19
CA PRO A 84 -26.04 0.26 -10.98
C PRO A 84 -26.64 -0.71 -12.00
N GLY A 85 -25.77 -1.55 -12.60
CA GLY A 85 -26.18 -2.51 -13.63
C GLY A 85 -26.43 -1.95 -15.03
N ASP A 86 -26.30 -0.63 -15.22
CA ASP A 86 -26.66 0.01 -16.48
C ASP A 86 -25.52 0.90 -17.04
N VAL A 87 -24.29 0.38 -17.00
CA VAL A 87 -23.08 1.03 -17.51
C VAL A 87 -22.36 0.08 -18.48
N ASP A 88 -22.06 0.55 -19.68
CA ASP A 88 -21.40 -0.23 -20.72
C ASP A 88 -19.87 -0.26 -20.54
N VAL A 89 -19.31 0.88 -20.14
CA VAL A 89 -17.85 1.04 -19.96
C VAL A 89 -17.56 1.75 -18.64
N VAL A 90 -16.63 1.20 -17.88
CA VAL A 90 -16.06 1.86 -16.70
C VAL A 90 -14.57 2.09 -16.93
N LEU A 91 -14.14 3.35 -16.80
CA LEU A 91 -12.75 3.76 -16.85
C LEU A 91 -12.28 4.14 -15.44
N ALA A 92 -11.29 3.45 -14.91
CA ALA A 92 -10.74 3.72 -13.58
C ALA A 92 -9.29 4.14 -13.68
N SER A 93 -8.96 5.34 -13.21
CA SER A 93 -7.61 5.87 -13.32
C SER A 93 -6.61 5.16 -12.40
N GLU A 94 -7.08 4.47 -11.33
CA GLU A 94 -6.25 3.65 -10.44
C GLU A 94 -7.03 2.43 -9.91
N LEU A 95 -6.34 1.45 -9.37
CA LEU A 95 -6.92 0.14 -9.04
C LEU A 95 -8.00 0.19 -7.94
N MET A 96 -7.89 1.09 -6.97
CA MET A 96 -8.89 1.22 -5.90
C MET A 96 -10.21 1.77 -6.44
N GLU A 97 -10.16 2.63 -7.46
CA GLU A 97 -11.34 3.13 -8.13
C GLU A 97 -12.05 2.04 -8.95
N ALA A 98 -11.28 1.11 -9.54
CA ALA A 98 -11.85 -0.10 -10.13
C ALA A 98 -12.61 -0.92 -9.08
N GLY A 99 -12.02 -1.16 -7.92
CA GLY A 99 -12.69 -1.85 -6.81
C GLY A 99 -13.94 -1.13 -6.32
N ARG A 100 -13.91 0.20 -6.24
CA ARG A 100 -15.08 1.02 -5.87
C ARG A 100 -16.20 0.99 -6.92
N SER A 101 -15.87 0.96 -8.21
CA SER A 101 -16.87 0.83 -9.27
C SER A 101 -17.64 -0.50 -9.19
N VAL A 102 -16.92 -1.60 -8.87
CA VAL A 102 -17.54 -2.90 -8.59
C VAL A 102 -18.43 -2.82 -7.35
N GLN A 103 -17.94 -2.25 -6.26
CA GLN A 103 -18.71 -2.11 -5.01
C GLN A 103 -19.99 -1.26 -5.19
N ARG A 104 -19.96 -0.27 -6.08
CA ARG A 104 -21.12 0.57 -6.42
C ARG A 104 -22.09 -0.11 -7.38
N GLY A 105 -21.78 -1.30 -7.88
CA GLY A 105 -22.59 -2.03 -8.84
C GLY A 105 -22.56 -1.47 -10.26
N PHE A 106 -21.60 -0.60 -10.60
CA PHE A 106 -21.46 -0.09 -11.97
C PHE A 106 -20.93 -1.15 -12.93
N VAL A 107 -20.16 -2.11 -12.41
CA VAL A 107 -19.55 -3.18 -13.19
C VAL A 107 -20.36 -4.45 -13.03
N THR A 108 -20.80 -5.03 -14.15
CA THR A 108 -21.54 -6.29 -14.20
C THR A 108 -20.95 -7.24 -15.24
N PRO A 109 -21.00 -8.57 -15.00
CA PRO A 109 -20.39 -9.55 -15.91
C PRO A 109 -21.13 -9.70 -17.24
N GLU A 110 -22.40 -9.29 -17.29
CA GLU A 110 -23.23 -9.39 -18.50
C GLU A 110 -22.98 -8.23 -19.47
N ARG A 111 -22.57 -7.06 -18.95
CA ARG A 111 -22.60 -5.83 -19.74
C ARG A 111 -21.27 -5.08 -19.77
N THR A 112 -20.62 -4.89 -18.64
CA THR A 112 -19.62 -3.85 -18.46
C THR A 112 -18.22 -4.26 -18.91
N THR A 113 -17.60 -3.48 -19.78
CA THR A 113 -16.15 -3.48 -19.99
C THR A 113 -15.49 -2.56 -18.99
N LEU A 114 -14.66 -3.13 -18.10
CA LEU A 114 -13.86 -2.39 -17.13
C LEU A 114 -12.44 -2.18 -17.67
N ILE A 115 -12.01 -0.92 -17.71
CA ILE A 115 -10.64 -0.54 -18.13
C ILE A 115 -9.99 0.17 -16.95
N SER A 116 -8.89 -0.34 -16.41
CA SER A 116 -8.29 0.21 -15.20
C SER A 116 -6.77 0.20 -15.23
N SER A 117 -6.19 1.24 -14.64
CA SER A 117 -4.78 1.17 -14.27
C SER A 117 -4.57 0.27 -13.06
N THR A 118 -3.46 -0.47 -13.03
CA THR A 118 -3.08 -1.31 -11.89
C THR A 118 -2.24 -0.59 -10.84
N HIS A 119 -1.78 0.65 -11.11
CA HIS A 119 -1.07 1.41 -10.11
C HIS A 119 -1.97 1.76 -8.91
N ARG A 120 -1.36 2.06 -7.78
CA ARG A 120 -2.07 2.28 -6.52
C ARG A 120 -1.80 3.67 -5.95
N VAL A 121 -2.89 4.39 -5.65
CA VAL A 121 -2.85 5.57 -4.79
C VAL A 121 -3.46 5.19 -3.44
N TYR A 122 -2.60 5.04 -2.41
CA TYR A 122 -3.08 4.64 -1.09
C TYR A 122 -3.94 5.72 -0.44
N SER A 123 -5.12 5.34 0.01
CA SER A 123 -6.04 6.20 0.75
C SER A 123 -5.47 6.63 2.10
N ILE A 124 -6.04 7.68 2.69
CA ILE A 124 -5.65 8.13 4.04
C ILE A 124 -5.85 7.00 5.06
N ALA A 125 -6.95 6.24 4.95
CA ALA A 125 -7.22 5.10 5.83
C ALA A 125 -6.15 4.01 5.73
N GLU A 126 -5.67 3.69 4.51
CA GLU A 126 -4.58 2.74 4.31
C GLU A 126 -3.24 3.26 4.88
N LYS A 127 -2.97 4.56 4.72
CA LYS A 127 -1.74 5.20 5.20
C LYS A 127 -1.71 5.37 6.72
N SER A 128 -2.85 5.64 7.34
CA SER A 128 -2.97 5.90 8.79
C SER A 128 -3.25 4.65 9.62
N ALA A 129 -3.54 3.52 9.00
CA ALA A 129 -3.82 2.29 9.72
C ALA A 129 -2.63 1.87 10.60
N MET A 130 -2.93 1.48 11.84
CA MET A 130 -1.92 1.01 12.80
C MET A 130 -1.28 -0.33 12.41
N GLY A 131 -1.96 -1.15 11.56
CA GLY A 131 -1.44 -2.38 10.96
C GLY A 131 -1.01 -2.19 9.51
N ASP A 132 -0.93 -3.26 8.75
CA ASP A 132 -0.90 -3.21 7.29
C ASP A 132 -2.32 -2.91 6.82
N GLY A 133 -2.62 -1.64 6.62
CA GLY A 133 -3.93 -1.17 6.17
C GLY A 133 -4.13 -1.26 4.66
N ARG A 134 -3.13 -1.74 3.93
CA ARG A 134 -3.21 -1.83 2.48
C ARG A 134 -4.19 -2.91 2.05
N VAL A 135 -5.08 -2.56 1.15
CA VAL A 135 -5.94 -3.53 0.48
C VAL A 135 -5.11 -4.39 -0.46
N ASP A 136 -5.36 -5.69 -0.48
CA ASP A 136 -4.66 -6.64 -1.36
C ASP A 136 -4.99 -6.33 -2.83
N SER A 137 -4.01 -5.83 -3.57
CA SER A 137 -4.14 -5.48 -4.99
C SER A 137 -4.47 -6.69 -5.87
N GLN A 138 -3.94 -7.87 -5.54
CA GLN A 138 -4.23 -9.08 -6.29
C GLN A 138 -5.67 -9.56 -6.07
N ALA A 139 -6.18 -9.42 -4.86
CA ALA A 139 -7.59 -9.68 -4.58
C ALA A 139 -8.51 -8.72 -5.34
N LEU A 140 -8.15 -7.42 -5.40
CA LEU A 140 -8.92 -6.44 -6.18
C LEU A 140 -8.96 -6.80 -7.68
N ILE A 141 -7.81 -7.16 -8.27
CA ILE A 141 -7.72 -7.55 -9.69
C ILE A 141 -8.58 -8.79 -9.95
N ARG A 142 -8.48 -9.83 -9.10
CA ARG A 142 -9.30 -11.05 -9.24
C ARG A 142 -10.80 -10.75 -9.15
N HIS A 143 -11.22 -9.95 -8.17
CA HIS A 143 -12.64 -9.61 -8.00
C HIS A 143 -13.15 -8.74 -9.15
N ALA A 144 -12.34 -7.78 -9.63
CA ALA A 144 -12.68 -6.96 -10.79
C ALA A 144 -12.85 -7.79 -12.06
N GLY A 145 -11.96 -8.78 -12.27
CA GLY A 145 -12.07 -9.71 -13.41
C GLY A 145 -13.32 -10.58 -13.37
N ILE A 146 -13.74 -11.04 -12.18
CA ILE A 146 -14.99 -11.82 -12.03
C ILE A 146 -16.23 -10.93 -12.24
N ALA A 147 -16.18 -9.66 -11.82
CA ALA A 147 -17.31 -8.76 -11.86
C ALA A 147 -17.55 -8.12 -13.24
N ALA A 148 -16.55 -8.10 -14.13
CA ALA A 148 -16.65 -7.46 -15.44
C ALA A 148 -16.90 -8.48 -16.56
N ARG A 149 -17.62 -8.06 -17.62
CA ARG A 149 -17.71 -8.85 -18.87
C ARG A 149 -16.33 -8.97 -19.54
N GLN A 150 -15.58 -7.87 -19.54
CA GLN A 150 -14.20 -7.78 -19.99
C GLN A 150 -13.42 -6.89 -19.05
N PHE A 151 -12.24 -7.29 -18.65
CA PHE A 151 -11.38 -6.48 -17.77
C PHE A 151 -10.03 -6.25 -18.43
N ILE A 152 -9.77 -5.00 -18.84
CA ILE A 152 -8.51 -4.56 -19.44
C ILE A 152 -7.73 -3.82 -18.34
N HIS A 153 -6.54 -4.31 -18.00
CA HIS A 153 -5.77 -3.72 -16.92
C HIS A 153 -4.25 -3.85 -17.13
N PHE A 154 -3.56 -2.76 -16.91
CA PHE A 154 -2.08 -2.67 -16.91
C PHE A 154 -1.65 -1.42 -16.16
N ASP A 155 -0.35 -1.25 -15.91
CA ASP A 155 0.16 -0.04 -15.27
C ASP A 155 0.15 1.15 -16.26
N MET A 156 -0.96 1.91 -16.22
CA MET A 156 -1.17 3.06 -17.11
C MET A 156 -0.41 4.30 -16.61
N ALA A 157 -0.06 4.36 -15.32
CA ALA A 157 0.77 5.44 -14.79
C ALA A 157 2.20 5.31 -15.34
N GLN A 158 2.75 4.09 -15.38
CA GLN A 158 4.03 3.82 -16.00
C GLN A 158 3.99 4.14 -17.51
N ALA A 159 2.95 3.71 -18.22
CA ALA A 159 2.79 3.99 -19.65
C ALA A 159 2.70 5.50 -19.95
N ALA A 160 2.01 6.25 -19.10
CA ALA A 160 1.93 7.71 -19.19
C ALA A 160 3.30 8.38 -18.99
N GLN A 161 4.07 7.89 -18.01
CA GLN A 161 5.43 8.38 -17.73
C GLN A 161 6.38 8.08 -18.91
N GLU A 162 6.36 6.88 -19.45
CA GLU A 162 7.17 6.48 -20.62
C GLU A 162 6.87 7.35 -21.85
N SER A 163 5.60 7.75 -22.03
CA SER A 163 5.16 8.59 -23.14
C SER A 163 5.38 10.09 -22.90
N GLY A 164 5.73 10.49 -21.67
CA GLY A 164 5.83 11.90 -21.26
C GLY A 164 4.48 12.61 -21.27
N SER A 165 3.40 11.90 -20.95
CA SER A 165 2.02 12.39 -20.97
C SER A 165 1.30 12.09 -19.64
N VAL A 166 -0.02 12.16 -19.64
CA VAL A 166 -0.91 11.93 -18.52
C VAL A 166 -1.72 10.65 -18.71
N ILE A 167 -2.19 10.10 -17.60
CA ILE A 167 -2.89 8.80 -17.59
C ILE A 167 -4.21 8.82 -18.40
N SER A 168 -4.88 9.97 -18.49
CA SER A 168 -6.09 10.14 -19.31
C SER A 168 -5.87 9.83 -20.79
N ALA A 169 -4.68 10.16 -21.34
CA ALA A 169 -4.35 9.86 -22.73
C ALA A 169 -4.13 8.35 -22.95
N VAL A 170 -3.57 7.64 -21.94
CA VAL A 170 -3.42 6.18 -21.98
C VAL A 170 -4.78 5.50 -21.85
N LEU A 171 -5.65 5.97 -20.94
CA LEU A 171 -7.02 5.47 -20.79
C LEU A 171 -7.84 5.66 -22.08
N PHE A 172 -7.69 6.82 -22.75
CA PHE A 172 -8.35 7.08 -24.03
C PHE A 172 -7.87 6.11 -25.14
N GLY A 173 -6.57 5.79 -25.15
CA GLY A 173 -6.01 4.76 -26.01
C GLY A 173 -6.53 3.35 -25.67
N ALA A 174 -6.60 3.01 -24.40
CA ALA A 174 -7.14 1.73 -23.95
C ALA A 174 -8.64 1.58 -24.26
N LEU A 175 -9.39 2.67 -24.18
CA LEU A 175 -10.80 2.72 -24.62
C LEU A 175 -10.94 2.40 -26.11
N PHE A 176 -10.10 2.97 -26.97
CA PHE A 176 -10.03 2.60 -28.37
C PHE A 176 -9.63 1.13 -28.56
N GLY A 177 -8.55 0.68 -27.92
CA GLY A 177 -8.05 -0.68 -28.03
C GLY A 177 -9.02 -1.76 -27.55
N SER A 178 -9.97 -1.41 -26.67
CA SER A 178 -11.04 -2.31 -26.22
C SER A 178 -12.08 -2.63 -27.29
N GLY A 179 -12.21 -1.79 -28.32
CA GLY A 179 -13.19 -1.95 -29.39
C GLY A 179 -14.65 -1.71 -28.97
N VAL A 180 -14.91 -1.15 -27.78
CA VAL A 180 -16.28 -0.97 -27.25
C VAL A 180 -16.99 0.24 -27.86
N LEU A 181 -16.27 1.20 -28.42
CA LEU A 181 -16.84 2.36 -29.12
C LEU A 181 -16.74 2.19 -30.64
N PRO A 182 -17.76 2.62 -31.40
CA PRO A 182 -17.82 2.43 -32.84
C PRO A 182 -17.04 3.51 -33.62
N PHE A 183 -15.96 4.01 -33.08
CA PHE A 183 -15.14 5.06 -33.70
C PHE A 183 -13.80 4.52 -34.18
N SER A 184 -13.33 5.04 -35.31
CA SER A 184 -12.04 4.70 -35.89
C SER A 184 -10.88 5.34 -35.13
N ARG A 185 -9.68 4.80 -35.31
CA ARG A 185 -8.46 5.36 -34.73
C ARG A 185 -8.22 6.81 -35.11
N VAL A 186 -8.50 7.16 -36.36
CA VAL A 186 -8.34 8.53 -36.88
C VAL A 186 -9.21 9.52 -36.12
N GLN A 187 -10.47 9.16 -35.85
CA GLN A 187 -11.39 10.01 -35.07
C GLN A 187 -10.92 10.24 -33.65
N PHE A 188 -10.38 9.23 -32.99
CA PHE A 188 -9.76 9.39 -31.67
C PHE A 188 -8.53 10.31 -31.72
N GLU A 189 -7.62 10.11 -32.68
CA GLU A 189 -6.39 10.90 -32.81
C GLU A 189 -6.72 12.38 -33.15
N GLU A 190 -7.69 12.62 -34.02
CA GLU A 190 -8.18 13.97 -34.34
C GLU A 190 -8.76 14.67 -33.10
N THR A 191 -9.45 13.96 -32.23
CA THR A 191 -9.97 14.50 -30.99
C THR A 191 -8.83 14.99 -30.06
N ILE A 192 -7.72 14.24 -29.96
CA ILE A 192 -6.53 14.67 -29.23
C ILE A 192 -5.92 15.93 -29.86
N VAL A 193 -5.88 15.98 -31.20
CA VAL A 193 -5.31 17.12 -31.94
C VAL A 193 -6.16 18.38 -31.70
N ARG A 194 -7.51 18.26 -31.74
CA ARG A 194 -8.43 19.37 -31.46
C ARG A 194 -8.28 19.92 -30.04
N GLY A 195 -7.94 19.04 -29.07
CA GLY A 195 -7.68 19.45 -27.68
C GLY A 195 -6.50 20.38 -27.50
N GLY A 196 -5.57 20.44 -28.45
CA GLY A 196 -4.52 21.45 -28.59
C GLY A 196 -3.40 21.44 -27.55
N VAL A 197 -3.55 20.78 -26.42
CA VAL A 197 -2.58 20.76 -25.32
C VAL A 197 -1.83 19.44 -25.27
N GLY A 198 -0.49 19.49 -25.33
CA GLY A 198 0.35 18.30 -25.20
C GLY A 198 0.11 17.24 -26.27
N VAL A 199 -0.25 17.64 -27.51
CA VAL A 199 -0.72 16.74 -28.59
C VAL A 199 0.27 15.59 -28.85
N LYS A 200 1.54 15.89 -29.11
CA LYS A 200 2.55 14.85 -29.44
C LYS A 200 2.73 13.79 -28.34
N PRO A 201 2.93 14.16 -27.05
CA PRO A 201 3.01 13.17 -25.98
C PRO A 201 1.69 12.42 -25.78
N SER A 202 0.53 13.09 -25.92
CA SER A 202 -0.79 12.46 -25.80
C SER A 202 -1.07 11.42 -26.89
N LEU A 203 -0.67 11.69 -28.14
CA LEU A 203 -0.78 10.71 -29.23
C LEU A 203 0.13 9.48 -28.99
N ARG A 204 1.33 9.67 -28.44
CA ARG A 204 2.20 8.53 -28.05
C ARG A 204 1.57 7.69 -26.93
N ALA A 205 1.03 8.35 -25.92
CA ALA A 205 0.35 7.69 -24.81
C ALA A 205 -0.91 6.94 -25.27
N PHE A 206 -1.69 7.55 -26.15
CA PHE A 206 -2.84 6.92 -26.80
C PHE A 206 -2.42 5.67 -27.56
N ALA A 207 -1.40 5.75 -28.42
CA ALA A 207 -0.92 4.61 -29.20
C ALA A 207 -0.47 3.46 -28.31
N LEU A 208 0.30 3.75 -27.23
CA LEU A 208 0.76 2.75 -26.28
C LEU A 208 -0.43 2.14 -25.50
N GLY A 209 -1.41 2.96 -25.09
CA GLY A 209 -2.61 2.48 -24.41
C GLY A 209 -3.45 1.56 -25.30
N ALA A 210 -3.61 1.92 -26.58
CA ALA A 210 -4.33 1.13 -27.57
C ALA A 210 -3.66 -0.22 -27.84
N GLU A 211 -2.33 -0.23 -27.98
CA GLU A 211 -1.55 -1.44 -28.19
C GLU A 211 -1.67 -2.41 -27.00
N LYS A 212 -1.45 -1.91 -25.78
CA LYS A 212 -1.53 -2.74 -24.57
C LYS A 212 -2.94 -3.28 -24.32
N ALA A 213 -3.97 -2.53 -24.65
CA ALA A 213 -5.36 -2.96 -24.47
C ALA A 213 -5.82 -4.00 -25.50
N ALA A 214 -5.23 -4.01 -26.70
CA ALA A 214 -5.53 -4.97 -27.75
C ALA A 214 -4.79 -6.31 -27.60
N GLN A 215 -3.76 -6.38 -26.77
CA GLN A 215 -3.04 -7.63 -26.51
C GLN A 215 -3.93 -8.56 -25.67
N PRO A 216 -4.02 -9.87 -26.01
CA PRO A 216 -4.68 -10.83 -25.16
C PRO A 216 -3.97 -10.80 -23.79
N GLU A 217 -4.72 -10.97 -22.73
CA GLU A 217 -4.26 -11.08 -21.37
C GLU A 217 -3.13 -12.14 -21.27
N GLU A 218 -1.89 -11.75 -21.58
CA GLU A 218 -0.76 -12.46 -21.00
C GLU A 218 -0.94 -12.27 -19.52
N ALA A 219 -1.36 -13.35 -18.86
CA ALA A 219 -1.63 -13.41 -17.45
C ALA A 219 -0.63 -12.47 -16.77
N TYR A 220 -1.15 -11.44 -16.12
CA TYR A 220 -0.37 -10.58 -15.24
C TYR A 220 0.26 -11.51 -14.21
N GLN A 221 1.30 -12.19 -14.65
CA GLN A 221 2.28 -12.72 -13.74
C GLN A 221 2.71 -11.47 -13.01
N ALA A 222 2.14 -11.33 -11.81
CA ALA A 222 2.70 -10.44 -10.85
C ALA A 222 4.20 -10.44 -11.17
N GLN A 223 4.78 -9.27 -11.36
CA GLN A 223 6.18 -9.09 -11.03
C GLN A 223 6.23 -9.39 -9.52
N SER A 224 5.85 -10.62 -9.20
CA SER A 224 6.29 -11.31 -8.04
C SER A 224 7.79 -11.18 -8.15
N SER A 225 8.28 -10.14 -7.42
CA SER A 225 9.65 -10.13 -6.94
C SER A 225 10.51 -10.98 -7.85
N GLN A 226 11.32 -10.30 -8.66
CA GLN A 226 12.47 -10.97 -9.26
C GLN A 226 12.92 -11.99 -8.23
N THR A 227 12.56 -13.24 -8.45
CA THR A 227 13.22 -14.34 -7.83
C THR A 227 14.65 -14.15 -8.28
N VAL A 228 15.46 -13.57 -7.41
CA VAL A 228 16.90 -13.49 -7.58
C VAL A 228 17.35 -14.93 -7.54
N SER A 229 17.26 -15.58 -8.68
CA SER A 229 17.74 -16.92 -8.96
C SER A 229 19.27 -16.92 -9.18
N SER A 230 19.97 -16.06 -8.48
CA SER A 230 21.43 -16.14 -8.35
C SER A 230 21.72 -16.60 -6.95
N SER A 231 22.31 -17.79 -6.83
CA SER A 231 22.89 -18.26 -5.59
C SER A 231 23.75 -17.14 -5.00
N PRO A 232 23.51 -16.72 -3.76
CA PRO A 232 24.22 -15.59 -3.21
C PRO A 232 25.72 -15.88 -3.18
N LYS A 233 26.52 -14.97 -3.74
CA LYS A 233 27.99 -15.09 -3.74
C LYS A 233 28.60 -15.09 -2.33
N ASN A 234 27.85 -14.63 -1.34
CA ASN A 234 28.30 -14.57 0.05
C ASN A 234 28.02 -15.90 0.77
N LYS A 235 29.08 -16.59 1.20
CA LYS A 235 29.01 -17.87 1.91
C LYS A 235 28.12 -17.84 3.16
N GLN A 236 28.10 -16.73 3.91
CA GLN A 236 27.26 -16.61 5.11
C GLN A 236 25.77 -16.57 4.74
N ILE A 237 25.41 -15.88 3.66
CA ILE A 237 24.01 -15.83 3.18
C ILE A 237 23.60 -17.19 2.66
N SER A 238 24.45 -17.88 1.91
CA SER A 238 24.18 -19.24 1.41
C SER A 238 23.96 -20.22 2.56
N ALA A 239 24.75 -20.11 3.64
CA ALA A 239 24.57 -20.93 4.84
C ALA A 239 23.23 -20.67 5.54
N LEU A 240 22.79 -19.41 5.64
CA LEU A 240 21.47 -19.07 6.22
C LEU A 240 20.32 -19.62 5.38
N LEU A 241 20.40 -19.57 4.04
CA LEU A 241 19.39 -20.14 3.16
C LEU A 241 19.38 -21.68 3.26
N ALA A 242 20.54 -22.32 3.34
CA ALA A 242 20.63 -23.77 3.57
C ALA A 242 19.99 -24.17 4.91
N ARG A 243 20.20 -23.38 5.97
CA ARG A 243 19.53 -23.60 7.26
C ARG A 243 18.00 -23.53 7.12
N ILE A 244 17.48 -22.52 6.40
CA ILE A 244 16.03 -22.40 6.19
C ILE A 244 15.48 -23.67 5.53
N ASN A 245 16.14 -24.14 4.48
CA ASN A 245 15.68 -25.31 3.75
C ASN A 245 15.77 -26.63 4.56
N ASN A 246 16.74 -26.74 5.46
CA ASN A 246 17.00 -27.97 6.21
C ASN A 246 16.28 -28.02 7.57
N GLU A 247 16.07 -26.86 8.23
CA GLU A 247 15.59 -26.80 9.61
C GLU A 247 14.10 -26.43 9.68
N PHE A 248 13.51 -25.90 8.61
CA PHE A 248 12.13 -25.38 8.63
C PHE A 248 11.24 -26.06 7.59
N SER A 249 9.93 -26.08 7.85
CA SER A 249 8.93 -26.62 6.94
C SER A 249 8.73 -25.76 5.69
N PRO A 250 8.45 -26.36 4.50
CA PRO A 250 8.37 -25.62 3.23
C PRO A 250 7.39 -24.43 3.23
N HIS A 251 6.29 -24.51 3.99
CA HIS A 251 5.27 -23.47 4.04
C HIS A 251 5.75 -22.14 4.66
N VAL A 252 6.90 -22.14 5.37
CA VAL A 252 7.49 -20.93 5.94
C VAL A 252 8.75 -20.46 5.22
N HIS A 253 9.31 -21.22 4.27
CA HIS A 253 10.58 -20.90 3.61
C HIS A 253 10.61 -19.49 3.02
N TYR A 254 9.57 -19.10 2.29
CA TYR A 254 9.48 -17.77 1.71
C TYR A 254 9.52 -16.67 2.79
N LEU A 255 8.69 -16.79 3.83
CA LEU A 255 8.64 -15.81 4.92
C LEU A 255 9.95 -15.75 5.72
N ALA A 256 10.56 -16.90 5.99
CA ALA A 256 11.85 -16.99 6.67
C ALA A 256 12.97 -16.33 5.85
N THR A 257 12.99 -16.57 4.54
CA THR A 257 13.95 -15.95 3.62
C THR A 257 13.81 -14.42 3.60
N GLU A 258 12.57 -13.91 3.51
CA GLU A 258 12.30 -12.47 3.59
C GLU A 258 12.66 -11.89 4.97
N GLY A 259 12.41 -12.64 6.04
CA GLY A 259 12.85 -12.27 7.40
C GLY A 259 14.37 -12.15 7.50
N VAL A 260 15.12 -13.13 7.00
CA VAL A 260 16.58 -13.13 6.94
C VAL A 260 17.09 -11.96 6.11
N ARG A 261 16.53 -11.72 4.90
CA ARG A 261 16.88 -10.59 4.05
C ARG A 261 16.71 -9.26 4.78
N ARG A 262 15.56 -9.08 5.45
CA ARG A 262 15.24 -7.89 6.22
C ARG A 262 16.21 -7.66 7.38
N LEU A 263 16.58 -8.71 8.11
CA LEU A 263 17.46 -8.60 9.27
C LEU A 263 18.92 -8.39 8.90
N ILE A 264 19.38 -8.92 7.76
CA ILE A 264 20.69 -8.61 7.21
C ILE A 264 20.75 -7.12 6.80
N ASP A 265 19.70 -6.63 6.12
CA ASP A 265 19.59 -5.20 5.75
C ASP A 265 19.50 -4.30 6.99
N TYR A 266 18.81 -4.74 8.04
CA TYR A 266 18.66 -4.00 9.30
C TYR A 266 19.94 -3.97 10.12
N GLN A 267 20.63 -5.11 10.27
CA GLN A 267 21.82 -5.25 11.13
C GLN A 267 22.97 -5.97 10.41
N ASP A 268 22.99 -7.27 10.39
CA ASP A 268 24.06 -8.11 9.86
C ASP A 268 23.62 -9.60 9.75
N PRO A 269 24.39 -10.48 9.07
CA PRO A 269 24.09 -11.91 8.98
C PRO A 269 24.03 -12.62 10.36
N ALA A 270 24.82 -12.20 11.34
CA ALA A 270 24.78 -12.79 12.67
C ALA A 270 23.49 -12.47 13.43
N TYR A 271 22.84 -11.35 13.10
CA TYR A 271 21.52 -11.02 13.65
C TYR A 271 20.41 -11.86 13.00
N ALA A 272 20.56 -12.17 11.71
CA ALA A 272 19.67 -13.11 11.03
C ALA A 272 19.86 -14.55 11.55
N THR A 273 21.09 -14.95 11.95
CA THR A 273 21.34 -16.22 12.66
C THR A 273 20.55 -16.27 13.96
N LEU A 274 20.62 -15.24 14.80
CA LEU A 274 19.86 -15.16 16.06
C LEU A 274 18.35 -15.31 15.84
N TYR A 275 17.83 -14.77 14.75
CA TYR A 275 16.41 -14.93 14.38
C TYR A 275 16.07 -16.40 14.08
N LEU A 276 16.86 -17.08 13.26
CA LEU A 276 16.63 -18.50 12.96
C LEU A 276 16.80 -19.39 14.20
N ASP A 277 17.76 -19.08 15.07
CA ASP A 277 17.95 -19.79 16.34
C ASP A 277 16.72 -19.66 17.26
N ARG A 278 16.15 -18.45 17.37
CA ARG A 278 14.93 -18.22 18.11
C ARG A 278 13.74 -19.02 17.55
N LEU A 279 13.56 -18.99 16.22
CA LEU A 279 12.49 -19.75 15.57
C LEU A 279 12.63 -21.25 15.79
N ASN A 280 13.85 -21.78 15.63
CA ASN A 280 14.12 -23.20 15.82
C ASN A 280 13.80 -23.65 17.26
N ASN A 281 14.24 -22.86 18.24
CA ASN A 281 13.92 -23.11 19.64
C ASN A 281 12.42 -23.04 19.93
N LEU A 282 11.70 -22.12 19.31
CA LEU A 282 10.25 -21.99 19.47
C LEU A 282 9.51 -23.20 18.88
N PHE A 283 9.86 -23.60 17.66
CA PHE A 283 9.21 -24.73 16.97
C PHE A 283 9.49 -26.05 17.67
N ALA A 284 10.67 -26.21 18.28
CA ALA A 284 10.96 -27.38 19.10
C ALA A 284 10.10 -27.44 20.39
N GLN A 285 9.72 -26.29 20.96
CA GLN A 285 8.95 -26.22 22.19
C GLN A 285 7.43 -26.33 21.97
N GLU A 286 6.92 -25.87 20.81
CA GLU A 286 5.49 -25.89 20.51
C GLU A 286 5.00 -27.24 19.92
N GLY A 287 5.91 -28.18 19.60
CA GLY A 287 5.59 -29.48 19.01
C GLY A 287 5.35 -29.43 17.48
N GLY A 288 5.59 -28.31 16.82
CA GLY A 288 5.85 -28.21 15.37
C GLY A 288 4.69 -28.48 14.41
N GLN A 289 3.40 -28.44 14.83
CA GLN A 289 2.29 -28.88 14.00
C GLN A 289 1.33 -27.77 13.50
N ASP A 290 1.34 -26.58 14.10
CA ASP A 290 0.41 -25.51 13.66
C ASP A 290 1.08 -24.55 12.66
N GLU A 291 0.74 -24.75 11.37
CA GLU A 291 1.24 -23.91 10.28
C GLU A 291 0.88 -22.43 10.43
N ARG A 292 -0.30 -22.11 11.00
CA ARG A 292 -0.75 -20.72 11.19
C ARG A 292 0.11 -20.02 12.23
N LEU A 293 0.38 -20.71 13.33
CA LEU A 293 1.25 -20.21 14.39
C LEU A 293 2.69 -20.01 13.87
N GLN A 294 3.24 -20.99 13.15
CA GLN A 294 4.59 -20.90 12.58
C GLN A 294 4.72 -19.74 11.61
N ARG A 295 3.77 -19.53 10.69
CA ARG A 295 3.74 -18.39 9.78
C ARG A 295 3.65 -17.06 10.53
N ALA A 296 2.83 -16.98 11.58
CA ALA A 296 2.71 -15.79 12.41
C ALA A 296 4.03 -15.48 13.12
N LEU A 297 4.67 -16.46 13.75
CA LEU A 297 5.96 -16.31 14.45
C LEU A 297 7.08 -15.87 13.50
N VAL A 298 7.24 -16.55 12.37
CA VAL A 298 8.25 -16.20 11.37
C VAL A 298 8.09 -14.74 10.93
N ARG A 299 6.88 -14.31 10.62
CA ARG A 299 6.60 -12.95 10.19
C ARG A 299 6.82 -11.92 11.30
N HIS A 300 6.18 -12.13 12.45
CA HIS A 300 6.13 -11.11 13.49
C HIS A 300 7.43 -10.97 14.27
N LEU A 301 8.19 -12.06 14.44
CA LEU A 301 9.53 -11.99 15.04
C LEU A 301 10.49 -11.19 14.15
N ALA A 302 10.50 -11.42 12.83
CA ALA A 302 11.33 -10.65 11.90
C ALA A 302 10.97 -9.15 11.92
N LEU A 303 9.68 -8.83 11.98
CA LEU A 303 9.19 -7.45 12.07
C LEU A 303 9.62 -6.79 13.37
N TRP A 304 9.49 -7.47 14.52
CA TRP A 304 9.90 -6.90 15.80
C TRP A 304 11.41 -6.78 15.94
N MET A 305 12.17 -7.78 15.53
CA MET A 305 13.64 -7.71 15.54
C MET A 305 14.19 -6.59 14.64
N SER A 306 13.42 -6.14 13.65
CA SER A 306 13.75 -4.99 12.80
C SER A 306 12.99 -3.71 13.19
N TYR A 307 12.85 -3.46 14.49
CA TYR A 307 12.17 -2.28 15.04
C TYR A 307 12.80 -0.97 14.53
N GLU A 308 11.99 0.08 14.47
CA GLU A 308 12.44 1.40 14.05
C GLU A 308 13.11 2.15 15.21
N ASP A 309 14.40 2.43 15.07
CA ASP A 309 15.19 3.28 15.96
C ASP A 309 15.78 4.47 15.17
N THR A 310 16.34 5.44 15.87
CA THR A 310 16.98 6.60 15.24
C THR A 310 18.11 6.22 14.30
N ILE A 311 18.82 5.12 14.55
CA ILE A 311 19.89 4.59 13.69
C ILE A 311 19.29 4.12 12.36
N ARG A 312 18.18 3.35 12.42
CA ARG A 312 17.49 2.86 11.22
C ARG A 312 16.88 3.99 10.42
N VAL A 313 16.25 4.96 11.09
CA VAL A 313 15.70 6.15 10.43
C VAL A 313 16.79 6.92 9.69
N ALA A 314 17.94 7.15 10.32
CA ALA A 314 19.08 7.82 9.69
C ALA A 314 19.61 7.01 8.48
N ASP A 315 19.78 5.70 8.61
CA ASP A 315 20.22 4.82 7.53
C ASP A 315 19.30 4.90 6.30
N LEU A 316 17.99 4.83 6.51
CA LEU A 316 17.02 4.90 5.42
C LEU A 316 17.01 6.28 4.72
N LYS A 317 17.34 7.35 5.45
CA LYS A 317 17.33 8.72 4.91
C LYS A 317 18.56 9.07 4.07
N ILE A 318 19.66 8.35 4.22
CA ILE A 318 20.91 8.59 3.47
C ILE A 318 21.13 7.60 2.31
N ARG A 319 20.21 6.67 2.07
CA ARG A 319 20.35 5.67 1.00
C ARG A 319 20.22 6.32 -0.39
N ASP A 320 21.09 5.94 -1.31
CA ASP A 320 21.06 6.39 -2.70
C ASP A 320 19.70 6.13 -3.38
N SER A 321 19.13 4.96 -3.17
CA SER A 321 17.80 4.60 -3.68
C SER A 321 16.68 5.57 -3.25
N ARG A 322 16.83 6.23 -2.09
CA ARG A 322 15.90 7.26 -1.65
C ARG A 322 16.06 8.55 -2.46
N PHE A 323 17.29 8.99 -2.69
CA PHE A 323 17.56 10.20 -3.49
C PHE A 323 17.06 10.02 -4.92
N THR A 324 17.35 8.87 -5.52
CA THR A 324 16.85 8.48 -6.85
C THR A 324 15.32 8.48 -6.89
N ARG A 325 14.66 7.85 -5.90
CA ARG A 325 13.20 7.84 -5.81
C ARG A 325 12.61 9.23 -5.70
N VAL A 326 13.12 10.08 -4.79
CA VAL A 326 12.62 11.45 -4.61
C VAL A 326 12.80 12.26 -5.89
N ARG A 327 13.96 12.13 -6.57
CA ARG A 327 14.20 12.80 -7.86
C ARG A 327 13.17 12.38 -8.91
N ASN A 328 12.86 11.10 -8.99
CA ASN A 328 11.85 10.56 -9.91
C ASN A 328 10.43 11.02 -9.55
N GLU A 329 10.07 11.00 -8.25
CA GLU A 329 8.75 11.43 -7.76
C GLU A 329 8.46 12.90 -8.09
N VAL A 330 9.48 13.78 -7.96
CA VAL A 330 9.33 15.22 -8.30
C VAL A 330 9.69 15.53 -9.76
N GLN A 331 10.03 14.51 -10.56
CA GLN A 331 10.43 14.64 -11.97
C GLN A 331 11.55 15.68 -12.21
N ALA A 332 12.51 15.76 -11.28
CA ALA A 332 13.61 16.71 -11.37
C ALA A 332 14.57 16.27 -12.48
N LYS A 333 14.88 17.21 -13.38
CA LYS A 333 15.87 17.01 -14.45
C LYS A 333 17.28 17.01 -13.87
N ASP A 334 18.26 16.42 -14.59
CA ASP A 334 19.65 16.31 -14.13
C ASP A 334 20.33 17.67 -13.87
N ASN A 335 19.89 18.72 -14.54
CA ASN A 335 20.38 20.08 -14.36
C ASN A 335 19.66 20.89 -13.29
N GLN A 336 18.70 20.28 -12.55
CA GLN A 336 17.96 20.93 -11.47
C GLN A 336 18.54 20.55 -10.11
N LEU A 337 18.70 21.55 -9.24
CA LEU A 337 19.06 21.34 -7.85
C LEU A 337 17.81 20.89 -7.08
N LEU A 338 17.99 19.87 -6.24
CA LEU A 338 16.94 19.32 -5.39
C LEU A 338 17.39 19.36 -3.94
N ASP A 339 16.71 20.16 -3.12
CA ASP A 339 16.94 20.20 -1.68
C ASP A 339 15.92 19.33 -0.95
N ILE A 340 16.44 18.32 -0.23
CA ILE A 340 15.63 17.38 0.55
C ILE A 340 15.77 17.73 2.02
N ASN A 341 14.72 18.28 2.60
CA ASN A 341 14.66 18.68 4.00
C ASN A 341 13.91 17.68 4.85
N GLU A 342 14.53 17.27 5.97
CA GLU A 342 13.96 16.37 6.96
C GLU A 342 13.65 17.11 8.25
N PHE A 343 12.40 17.08 8.66
CA PHE A 343 12.00 17.61 9.95
C PHE A 343 12.19 16.51 11.02
N MET A 344 13.15 16.73 11.89
CA MET A 344 13.49 15.80 12.96
C MET A 344 13.18 16.40 14.32
N HIS A 345 12.44 15.66 15.14
CA HIS A 345 12.11 16.05 16.50
C HIS A 345 12.42 14.91 17.48
N PRO A 346 13.73 14.60 17.69
CA PRO A 346 14.09 13.50 18.57
C PRO A 346 13.74 13.84 20.01
N ARG A 347 13.02 12.93 20.67
CA ARG A 347 12.76 13.04 22.11
C ARG A 347 14.00 12.64 22.90
N ILE A 348 14.09 13.12 24.12
CA ILE A 348 15.23 12.80 25.00
C ILE A 348 15.34 11.28 25.24
N GLU A 349 14.22 10.59 25.34
CA GLU A 349 14.16 9.14 25.51
C GLU A 349 14.83 8.42 24.34
N GLU A 350 14.57 8.84 23.10
CA GLU A 350 15.17 8.24 21.90
C GLU A 350 16.67 8.46 21.84
N ILE A 351 17.14 9.62 22.30
CA ILE A 351 18.58 9.89 22.41
C ILE A 351 19.21 8.96 23.44
N CYS A 352 18.61 8.87 24.65
CA CYS A 352 19.09 7.99 25.69
C CYS A 352 19.09 6.52 25.28
N GLU A 353 18.04 6.09 24.58
CA GLU A 353 17.89 4.72 24.07
C GLU A 353 18.91 4.39 22.96
N THR A 354 19.40 5.39 22.21
CA THR A 354 20.43 5.19 21.17
C THR A 354 21.85 5.00 21.76
N LEU A 355 22.04 5.40 23.02
CA LEU A 355 23.32 5.27 23.72
C LEU A 355 23.54 3.86 24.29
N PRO A 356 24.81 3.49 24.60
CA PRO A 356 25.09 2.25 25.34
C PRO A 356 24.29 2.15 26.62
N LYS A 357 23.85 0.93 26.98
CA LYS A 357 22.94 0.63 28.08
C LYS A 357 23.18 1.44 29.36
N ASN A 358 24.43 1.42 29.87
CA ASN A 358 24.74 2.07 31.15
C ASN A 358 24.65 3.60 31.08
N LEU A 359 25.11 4.17 29.97
CA LEU A 359 25.05 5.60 29.72
C LEU A 359 23.60 6.06 29.46
N GLY A 360 22.84 5.29 28.67
CA GLY A 360 21.44 5.57 28.41
C GLY A 360 20.61 5.57 29.71
N ASN A 361 20.75 4.53 30.53
CA ASN A 361 20.08 4.42 31.83
C ASN A 361 20.46 5.56 32.80
N TRP A 362 21.72 5.97 32.80
CA TRP A 362 22.16 7.10 33.61
C TRP A 362 21.51 8.41 33.16
N LEU A 363 21.52 8.67 31.86
CA LEU A 363 20.91 9.87 31.26
C LEU A 363 19.38 9.92 31.40
N MET A 364 18.70 8.79 31.47
CA MET A 364 17.26 8.71 31.70
C MET A 364 16.86 9.15 33.12
N LYS A 365 17.75 9.07 34.09
CA LYS A 365 17.47 9.50 35.46
C LYS A 365 17.36 11.01 35.54
N PRO A 366 16.47 11.57 36.40
CA PRO A 366 16.29 13.01 36.55
C PRO A 366 17.49 13.64 37.29
N HIS A 367 18.40 14.26 36.52
CA HIS A 367 19.52 15.08 37.02
C HIS A 367 19.69 16.35 36.16
N TRP A 368 20.64 17.20 36.53
CA TRP A 368 20.81 18.48 35.85
C TRP A 368 21.15 18.34 34.35
N PHE A 369 21.96 17.33 33.98
CA PHE A 369 22.31 17.05 32.59
C PHE A 369 21.09 16.63 31.75
N HIS A 370 20.19 15.81 32.34
CA HIS A 370 18.92 15.46 31.70
C HIS A 370 18.07 16.70 31.40
N LYS A 371 18.01 17.67 32.36
CA LYS A 371 17.27 18.93 32.15
C LYS A 371 17.86 19.77 31.02
N VAL A 372 19.19 19.87 30.93
CA VAL A 372 19.87 20.59 29.86
C VAL A 372 19.62 19.92 28.51
N LEU A 373 19.79 18.61 28.41
CA LEU A 373 19.57 17.84 27.17
C LEU A 373 18.13 17.96 26.70
N ARG A 374 17.16 17.82 27.61
CA ARG A 374 15.73 18.01 27.31
C ARG A 374 15.45 19.39 26.71
N LYS A 375 16.04 20.45 27.26
CA LYS A 375 15.88 21.83 26.75
C LYS A 375 16.47 22.00 25.35
N LEU A 376 17.59 21.33 25.05
CA LEU A 376 18.22 21.34 23.74
C LEU A 376 17.44 20.57 22.67
N THR A 377 16.68 19.53 23.07
CA THR A 377 15.95 18.65 22.17
C THR A 377 14.49 19.06 21.95
N GLN A 378 13.97 20.01 22.75
CA GLN A 378 12.58 20.51 22.64
C GLN A 378 12.28 21.24 21.31
N ARG A 379 13.30 21.72 20.62
CA ARG A 379 13.14 22.37 19.33
C ARG A 379 13.39 21.37 18.21
N GLY A 380 12.39 21.18 17.33
CA GLY A 380 12.58 20.43 16.09
C GLY A 380 13.72 21.04 15.26
N ARG A 381 14.43 20.19 14.54
CA ARG A 381 15.52 20.60 13.64
C ARG A 381 15.20 20.18 12.23
N THR A 382 15.44 21.07 11.28
CA THR A 382 15.42 20.74 9.86
C THR A 382 16.83 20.35 9.44
N ILE A 383 17.00 19.18 8.88
CA ILE A 383 18.26 18.69 8.34
C ILE A 383 18.10 18.54 6.83
N THR A 384 18.91 19.31 6.08
CA THR A 384 18.94 19.20 4.61
C THR A 384 19.84 18.03 4.22
N THR A 385 19.25 16.89 3.86
CA THR A 385 19.98 15.65 3.56
C THR A 385 20.73 15.70 2.23
N SER A 386 20.37 16.61 1.34
CA SER A 386 21.11 16.94 0.11
C SER A 386 22.36 17.77 0.36
N SER A 387 22.55 18.38 1.55
CA SER A 387 23.76 19.08 1.92
C SER A 387 24.82 18.13 2.53
N LEU A 388 26.11 18.45 2.30
CA LEU A 388 27.22 17.64 2.85
C LEU A 388 27.12 17.51 4.38
N TRP A 389 26.85 18.61 5.08
CA TRP A 389 26.78 18.61 6.54
C TRP A 389 25.57 17.84 7.08
N GLY A 390 24.40 18.02 6.49
CA GLY A 390 23.19 17.26 6.86
C GLY A 390 23.34 15.77 6.59
N PHE A 391 23.94 15.42 5.45
CA PHE A 391 24.25 14.03 5.12
C PHE A 391 25.23 13.41 6.12
N LEU A 392 26.34 14.10 6.44
CA LEU A 392 27.34 13.59 7.38
C LEU A 392 26.77 13.34 8.79
N GLN A 393 25.91 14.22 9.29
CA GLN A 393 25.25 14.02 10.59
C GLN A 393 24.47 12.70 10.62
N LEU A 394 23.64 12.45 9.60
CA LEU A 394 22.87 11.21 9.51
C LEU A 394 23.75 9.99 9.20
N TYR A 395 24.81 10.16 8.43
CA TYR A 395 25.79 9.12 8.15
C TYR A 395 26.50 8.60 9.43
N VAL A 396 26.96 9.52 10.27
CA VAL A 396 27.57 9.16 11.57
C VAL A 396 26.56 8.42 12.45
N LEU A 397 25.31 8.90 12.50
CA LEU A 397 24.25 8.24 13.24
C LEU A 397 23.92 6.84 12.67
N ALA A 398 23.86 6.70 11.36
CA ALA A 398 23.65 5.41 10.69
C ALA A 398 24.82 4.45 10.91
N ALA A 399 26.07 4.95 10.90
CA ALA A 399 27.28 4.17 11.18
C ALA A 399 27.28 3.56 12.59
N TRP A 400 26.55 4.15 13.54
CA TRP A 400 26.32 3.61 14.88
C TRP A 400 25.62 2.26 14.89
N ARG A 401 25.09 1.82 13.73
CA ARG A 401 24.54 0.47 13.50
C ARG A 401 25.46 -0.65 14.05
N ARG A 402 26.80 -0.49 13.94
CA ARG A 402 27.75 -1.47 14.46
C ARG A 402 27.67 -1.63 15.99
N GLY A 403 27.32 -0.56 16.70
CA GLY A 403 27.14 -0.54 18.15
C GLY A 403 25.70 -0.81 18.61
N ARG A 404 24.71 -0.98 17.71
CA ARG A 404 23.29 -1.10 18.06
C ARG A 404 23.00 -2.14 19.13
N ARG A 405 23.67 -3.30 19.10
CA ARG A 405 23.45 -4.37 20.07
C ARG A 405 23.87 -4.00 21.51
N SER A 406 24.67 -2.95 21.70
CA SER A 406 25.03 -2.43 23.02
C SER A 406 24.10 -1.33 23.54
N THR A 407 23.16 -0.85 22.72
CA THR A 407 22.28 0.26 23.07
C THR A 407 21.22 -0.14 24.09
N LEU A 408 20.73 0.85 24.83
CA LEU A 408 19.61 0.65 25.76
C LEU A 408 18.34 0.20 25.03
N ARG A 409 18.06 0.76 23.84
CA ARG A 409 16.94 0.35 23.00
C ARG A 409 16.97 -1.12 22.65
N TYR A 410 18.12 -1.63 22.20
CA TYR A 410 18.27 -3.04 21.88
C TYR A 410 17.93 -3.94 23.07
N GLN A 411 18.37 -3.58 24.25
CA GLN A 411 18.08 -4.36 25.45
C GLN A 411 16.58 -4.35 25.79
N LEU A 412 15.96 -3.17 25.76
CA LEU A 412 14.53 -3.03 26.07
C LEU A 412 13.66 -3.82 25.09
N GLU A 413 13.96 -3.71 23.80
CA GLU A 413 13.19 -4.44 22.77
C GLU A 413 13.40 -5.96 22.88
N ASN A 414 14.63 -6.42 23.11
CA ASN A 414 14.85 -7.85 23.31
C ASN A 414 14.16 -8.40 24.55
N GLN A 415 14.15 -7.66 25.66
CA GLN A 415 13.38 -8.08 26.85
C GLN A 415 11.87 -8.20 26.56
N ARG A 416 11.32 -7.31 25.76
CA ARG A 416 9.91 -7.35 25.34
C ARG A 416 9.65 -8.54 24.42
N ILE A 417 10.54 -8.78 23.44
CA ILE A 417 10.48 -9.92 22.53
C ILE A 417 10.49 -11.22 23.31
N GLU A 418 11.43 -11.40 24.24
CA GLU A 418 11.52 -12.64 25.03
C GLU A 418 10.25 -12.87 25.89
N LYS A 419 9.70 -11.83 26.52
CA LYS A 419 8.45 -11.94 27.25
C LYS A 419 7.26 -12.34 26.36
N TRP A 420 7.19 -11.74 25.18
CA TRP A 420 6.16 -12.08 24.20
C TRP A 420 6.29 -13.52 23.69
N LEU A 421 7.52 -13.95 23.35
CA LEU A 421 7.78 -15.33 22.92
C LEU A 421 7.45 -16.34 24.02
N ALA A 422 7.80 -16.05 25.27
CA ALA A 422 7.44 -16.90 26.39
C ALA A 422 5.91 -17.07 26.53
N ALA A 423 5.14 -15.99 26.38
CA ALA A 423 3.68 -16.07 26.40
C ALA A 423 3.10 -16.89 25.23
N VAL A 424 3.71 -16.79 24.04
CA VAL A 424 3.32 -17.63 22.89
C VAL A 424 3.58 -19.10 23.17
N VAL A 425 4.75 -19.46 23.67
CA VAL A 425 5.13 -20.84 23.99
C VAL A 425 4.21 -21.42 25.06
N ASP A 426 3.93 -20.65 26.10
CA ASP A 426 3.05 -21.10 27.19
C ASP A 426 1.63 -21.38 26.69
N ALA A 427 1.08 -20.49 25.87
CA ALA A 427 -0.22 -20.69 25.26
C ALA A 427 -0.22 -21.84 24.23
N ALA A 428 0.84 -22.03 23.46
CA ALA A 428 0.91 -23.05 22.40
C ALA A 428 0.74 -24.48 22.96
N ARG A 429 1.18 -24.72 24.17
CA ARG A 429 1.07 -26.03 24.83
C ARG A 429 -0.38 -26.47 25.08
N THR A 430 -1.29 -25.53 25.23
CA THR A 430 -2.69 -25.82 25.61
C THR A 430 -3.69 -25.35 24.55
N ASN A 431 -3.39 -24.27 23.84
CA ASN A 431 -4.28 -23.63 22.86
C ASN A 431 -3.49 -22.95 21.73
N PRO A 432 -3.14 -23.68 20.64
CA PRO A 432 -2.40 -23.13 19.51
C PRO A 432 -3.11 -21.94 18.83
N ALA A 433 -4.44 -21.91 18.84
CA ALA A 433 -5.21 -20.79 18.29
C ALA A 433 -5.00 -19.52 19.12
N LEU A 434 -4.96 -19.61 20.45
CA LEU A 434 -4.63 -18.50 21.34
C LEU A 434 -3.18 -18.05 21.12
N ALA A 435 -2.23 -18.97 21.01
CA ALA A 435 -0.83 -18.66 20.72
C ALA A 435 -0.68 -17.89 19.41
N THR A 436 -1.45 -18.24 18.38
CA THR A 436 -1.47 -17.51 17.11
C THR A 436 -1.94 -16.06 17.29
N GLU A 437 -3.00 -15.84 18.07
CA GLU A 437 -3.48 -14.48 18.35
C GLU A 437 -2.48 -13.68 19.20
N ILE A 438 -1.78 -14.31 20.16
CA ILE A 438 -0.69 -13.67 20.93
C ILE A 438 0.46 -13.30 20.00
N ALA A 439 0.85 -14.19 19.08
CA ALA A 439 1.88 -13.91 18.09
C ALA A 439 1.51 -12.68 17.24
N GLN A 440 0.25 -12.53 16.86
CA GLN A 440 -0.24 -11.41 16.08
C GLN A 440 -0.36 -10.09 16.88
N CYS A 441 -0.33 -10.09 18.21
CA CYS A 441 -0.36 -8.86 19.02
C CYS A 441 0.85 -7.96 18.74
N GLN A 442 1.94 -8.50 18.21
CA GLN A 442 3.10 -7.70 17.74
C GLN A 442 2.70 -6.62 16.73
N ARG A 443 1.62 -6.80 15.96
CA ARG A 443 1.10 -5.82 15.00
C ARG A 443 0.83 -4.44 15.61
N VAL A 444 0.56 -4.39 16.90
CA VAL A 444 0.30 -3.15 17.65
C VAL A 444 1.59 -2.35 17.88
N VAL A 445 2.76 -3.03 17.94
CA VAL A 445 4.07 -2.41 18.18
C VAL A 445 4.73 -2.08 16.86
N LYS A 446 4.69 -0.81 16.46
CA LYS A 446 5.33 -0.34 15.22
C LYS A 446 5.68 1.13 15.25
N GLY A 447 6.43 1.58 14.25
CA GLY A 447 6.82 2.97 14.08
C GLY A 447 7.89 3.42 15.08
N TYR A 448 8.06 4.70 15.20
CA TYR A 448 9.00 5.35 16.11
C TYR A 448 8.32 6.53 16.82
N SER A 449 9.00 7.10 17.84
CA SER A 449 8.54 8.25 18.62
C SER A 449 7.17 8.00 19.27
N ASP A 450 6.23 8.93 19.13
CA ASP A 450 4.91 8.87 19.78
C ASP A 450 4.05 7.70 19.31
N THR A 451 4.13 7.34 18.02
CA THR A 451 3.41 6.19 17.47
C THR A 451 3.86 4.90 18.14
N HIS A 452 5.18 4.70 18.26
CA HIS A 452 5.73 3.55 18.98
C HIS A 452 5.32 3.54 20.46
N ALA A 453 5.40 4.68 21.15
CA ALA A 453 5.05 4.76 22.56
C ALA A 453 3.57 4.46 22.82
N ARG A 454 2.67 4.91 21.93
CA ARG A 454 1.23 4.59 22.01
C ARG A 454 0.97 3.12 21.71
N GLY A 455 1.54 2.58 20.63
CA GLY A 455 1.42 1.15 20.29
C GLY A 455 1.93 0.26 21.41
N LEU A 456 3.07 0.61 22.01
CA LEU A 456 3.65 -0.14 23.13
C LEU A 456 2.75 -0.14 24.37
N ARG A 457 2.08 0.98 24.71
CA ARG A 457 1.12 1.00 25.81
C ARG A 457 -0.07 0.07 25.54
N ASN A 458 -0.64 0.12 24.35
CA ASN A 458 -1.74 -0.77 23.98
C ASN A 458 -1.29 -2.24 24.01
N PHE A 459 -0.08 -2.53 23.50
CA PHE A 459 0.51 -3.87 23.57
C PHE A 459 0.68 -4.35 25.02
N GLN A 460 1.16 -3.48 25.94
CA GLN A 460 1.32 -3.85 27.35
C GLN A 460 -0.02 -4.23 27.97
N VAL A 461 -1.09 -3.48 27.70
CA VAL A 461 -2.45 -3.82 28.14
C VAL A 461 -2.88 -5.21 27.64
N LEU A 462 -2.60 -5.54 26.38
CA LEU A 462 -2.90 -6.87 25.86
C LEU A 462 -2.09 -7.97 26.58
N MET A 463 -0.81 -7.74 26.82
CA MET A 463 0.04 -8.69 27.56
C MET A 463 -0.37 -8.87 29.00
N ASP A 464 -0.84 -7.82 29.67
CA ASP A 464 -1.36 -7.90 31.04
C ASP A 464 -2.63 -8.77 31.09
N ILE A 465 -3.56 -8.58 30.13
CA ILE A 465 -4.76 -9.44 30.00
C ILE A 465 -4.37 -10.90 29.74
N ILE A 466 -3.44 -11.16 28.82
CA ILE A 466 -2.93 -12.51 28.52
C ILE A 466 -2.37 -13.17 29.79
N THR A 467 -1.59 -12.41 30.57
CA THR A 467 -0.98 -12.90 31.80
C THR A 467 -2.03 -13.19 32.90
N GLN A 468 -3.06 -12.33 33.03
CA GLN A 468 -4.11 -12.47 34.05
C GLN A 468 -5.08 -13.61 33.72
N GLN A 469 -5.49 -13.74 32.46
CA GLN A 469 -6.49 -14.71 32.05
C GLN A 469 -5.88 -16.09 31.71
N GLY A 470 -4.63 -16.11 31.27
CA GLY A 470 -3.93 -17.35 30.91
C GLY A 470 -4.70 -18.19 29.88
N SER A 471 -4.83 -19.48 30.15
CA SER A 471 -5.55 -20.44 29.28
C SER A 471 -7.06 -20.22 29.20
N LYS A 472 -7.66 -19.41 30.08
CA LYS A 472 -9.09 -19.06 30.07
C LYS A 472 -9.43 -18.04 28.98
N LEU A 473 -8.46 -17.32 28.45
CA LEU A 473 -8.67 -16.32 27.42
C LEU A 473 -9.08 -16.98 26.10
N ALA A 474 -10.25 -16.65 25.59
CA ALA A 474 -10.69 -17.14 24.30
C ALA A 474 -9.91 -16.47 23.15
N PRO A 475 -9.46 -17.21 22.12
CA PRO A 475 -8.72 -16.64 20.99
C PRO A 475 -9.49 -15.51 20.28
N ILE A 476 -10.80 -15.66 20.15
CA ILE A 476 -11.65 -14.64 19.52
C ILE A 476 -11.67 -13.34 20.32
N SER A 477 -11.72 -13.41 21.66
CA SER A 477 -11.71 -12.24 22.53
C SER A 477 -10.38 -11.48 22.42
N LEU A 478 -9.24 -12.19 22.36
CA LEU A 478 -7.95 -11.56 22.15
C LEU A 478 -7.82 -10.93 20.75
N ARG A 479 -8.40 -11.55 19.73
CA ARG A 479 -8.50 -10.97 18.39
C ARG A 479 -9.28 -9.66 18.42
N GLU A 480 -10.45 -9.62 19.06
CA GLU A 480 -11.27 -8.41 19.17
C GLU A 480 -10.51 -7.29 19.90
N LEU A 481 -9.84 -7.60 21.01
CA LEU A 481 -9.02 -6.65 21.73
C LEU A 481 -7.88 -6.10 20.89
N ARG A 482 -7.19 -6.96 20.15
CA ARG A 482 -6.10 -6.54 19.24
C ARG A 482 -6.63 -5.65 18.11
N GLU A 483 -7.72 -6.02 17.45
CA GLU A 483 -8.30 -5.20 16.38
C GLU A 483 -8.81 -3.85 16.94
N ALA A 484 -9.36 -3.81 18.14
CA ALA A 484 -9.72 -2.57 18.83
C ALA A 484 -8.47 -1.69 19.11
N ALA A 485 -7.36 -2.31 19.53
CA ALA A 485 -6.08 -1.61 19.72
C ALA A 485 -5.48 -1.07 18.43
N LEU A 486 -5.74 -1.73 17.29
CA LEU A 486 -5.30 -1.30 15.95
C LEU A 486 -6.22 -0.22 15.36
N ALA A 487 -7.49 -0.18 15.75
CA ALA A 487 -8.46 0.79 15.28
C ALA A 487 -8.25 2.20 15.87
N ASP A 488 -7.75 2.28 17.12
CA ASP A 488 -7.50 3.56 17.80
C ASP A 488 -6.17 3.53 18.55
N GLU A 489 -5.21 4.33 18.07
CA GLU A 489 -3.88 4.45 18.69
C GLU A 489 -3.90 5.01 20.12
N HIS A 490 -4.95 5.76 20.51
CA HIS A 490 -5.09 6.31 21.86
C HIS A 490 -5.63 5.30 22.88
N GLY A 491 -6.09 4.13 22.42
CA GLY A 491 -6.54 3.03 23.27
C GLY A 491 -7.97 3.14 23.80
N LYS A 492 -8.76 4.11 23.33
CA LYS A 492 -10.16 4.27 23.74
C LYS A 492 -11.03 3.10 23.29
N GLU A 493 -10.85 2.65 22.03
CA GLU A 493 -11.58 1.49 21.51
C GLU A 493 -11.14 0.19 22.21
N LEU A 494 -9.87 0.05 22.54
CA LEU A 494 -9.38 -1.05 23.35
C LEU A 494 -10.05 -1.07 24.74
N GLN A 495 -10.15 0.08 25.39
CA GLN A 495 -10.80 0.20 26.70
C GLN A 495 -12.29 -0.15 26.63
N LYS A 496 -13.02 0.34 25.61
CA LYS A 496 -14.43 -0.03 25.39
C LYS A 496 -14.59 -1.54 25.18
N CYS A 497 -13.69 -2.14 24.39
CA CYS A 497 -13.71 -3.56 24.13
C CYS A 497 -13.46 -4.37 25.42
N ARG A 498 -12.52 -3.95 26.28
CA ARG A 498 -12.27 -4.55 27.61
C ARG A 498 -13.51 -4.54 28.49
N GLN A 499 -14.16 -3.39 28.60
CA GLN A 499 -15.41 -3.25 29.39
C GLN A 499 -16.51 -4.18 28.85
N ARG A 500 -16.69 -4.25 27.53
CA ARG A 500 -17.67 -5.14 26.89
C ARG A 500 -17.41 -6.62 27.21
N LEU A 501 -16.14 -7.03 27.25
CA LEU A 501 -15.73 -8.40 27.53
C LEU A 501 -15.59 -8.70 29.04
N ALA A 502 -15.92 -7.74 29.93
CA ALA A 502 -15.75 -7.83 31.37
C ALA A 502 -14.31 -8.23 31.79
N MET A 503 -13.32 -7.67 31.13
CA MET A 503 -11.88 -7.90 31.35
C MET A 503 -11.25 -6.62 31.93
N ASP A 504 -11.67 -6.21 33.12
CA ASP A 504 -11.14 -5.03 33.81
C ASP A 504 -9.77 -5.25 34.44
#